data_978ddf59df66f2a66f5901181dd999ce
#
_entry.id   978ddf59df66f2a66f5901181dd999ce
#
_cell.length_a   1.000
_cell.length_b   1.000
_cell.length_c   1.000
_cell.angle_alpha   90.00
_cell.angle_beta   90.00
_cell.angle_gamma   90.00
#
_symmetry.space_group_name_H-M   'P 1'
#
loop_
_entity.id
_entity.type
_entity.pdbx_description
1 polymer ?
#
loop_
_entity_poly.entity_id
_entity_poly.type
_entity_poly.pdbx_seq_one_letter_code
_entity_poly.pdbx_strand_id
1 'polypeptide(L)'
;MLQIEHLKVKVGNEIILKDVNLNIGEGEIHILLGPNGAGKTTLLMSIMGMPGYTILDGQIIFQGKDITSLSIEERSQLGIGMAFQKMPTIPGVQLQTLANLIVEKHKNSVSIDEISEKLNCVSLLNRNIGQGFSGGEAKRAELFQLLLHRPIFSMIDEPESGVDLDNISLVGNALQELLERQFVKNKKRSGLIITHTGFILDYLNADTGHVLMNGKIICQGNPRDLFSDIKLHGYEACVRCER
;
A
#
# COMPACT_ATOMS: atom_id res chain seq x y z
N MET A 1 -7.79 -2.92 13.39
CA MET A 1 -7.46 -3.60 12.12
C MET A 1 -6.03 -4.13 12.11
N LEU A 2 -5.00 -3.27 12.07
CA LEU A 2 -3.58 -3.62 12.13
C LEU A 2 -2.91 -2.96 13.34
N GLN A 3 -2.16 -3.73 14.13
CA GLN A 3 -1.34 -3.23 15.24
C GLN A 3 0.09 -3.74 15.07
N ILE A 4 1.04 -2.86 15.22
CA ILE A 4 2.47 -3.15 15.15
C ILE A 4 3.09 -2.62 16.44
N GLU A 5 3.80 -3.48 17.16
CA GLU A 5 4.39 -3.18 18.45
C GLU A 5 5.87 -3.50 18.44
N HIS A 6 6.69 -2.49 18.72
CA HIS A 6 8.14 -2.59 18.86
C HIS A 6 8.86 -3.27 17.70
N LEU A 7 8.34 -3.13 16.46
CA LEU A 7 8.82 -3.87 15.31
C LEU A 7 10.25 -3.48 14.95
N LYS A 8 11.13 -4.49 14.96
CA LYS A 8 12.53 -4.38 14.56
C LYS A 8 12.82 -5.33 13.41
N VAL A 9 13.29 -4.78 12.29
CA VAL A 9 13.49 -5.55 11.04
C VAL A 9 14.88 -5.34 10.48
N LYS A 10 15.48 -6.47 10.05
CA LYS A 10 16.74 -6.54 9.34
C LYS A 10 16.52 -6.90 7.87
N VAL A 11 17.26 -6.23 6.98
CA VAL A 11 17.34 -6.53 5.54
C VAL A 11 18.81 -6.79 5.20
N GLY A 12 19.11 -7.97 4.70
CA GLY A 12 20.51 -8.36 4.55
C GLY A 12 21.23 -8.35 5.90
N ASN A 13 22.26 -7.49 6.05
CA ASN A 13 23.00 -7.35 7.31
C ASN A 13 22.65 -6.08 8.10
N GLU A 14 21.75 -5.24 7.59
CA GLU A 14 21.44 -3.95 8.18
C GLU A 14 20.08 -3.94 8.90
N ILE A 15 20.01 -3.31 10.07
CA ILE A 15 18.76 -3.07 10.79
C ILE A 15 18.14 -1.80 10.23
N ILE A 16 17.04 -1.95 9.47
CA ILE A 16 16.34 -0.85 8.83
C ILE A 16 15.24 -0.29 9.72
N LEU A 17 14.38 -1.16 10.27
CA LEU A 17 13.40 -0.75 11.28
C LEU A 17 13.95 -1.08 12.66
N LYS A 18 13.89 -0.10 13.57
CA LYS A 18 14.54 -0.20 14.88
C LYS A 18 13.54 -0.38 16.03
N ASP A 19 12.40 0.31 15.92
CA ASP A 19 11.35 0.29 16.94
C ASP A 19 10.12 1.00 16.34
N VAL A 20 9.34 0.26 15.53
CA VAL A 20 8.14 0.82 14.88
C VAL A 20 6.91 0.41 15.65
N ASN A 21 6.13 1.41 16.07
CA ASN A 21 4.82 1.25 16.67
C ASN A 21 3.80 1.92 15.77
N LEU A 22 2.74 1.19 15.34
CA LEU A 22 1.72 1.67 14.43
C LEU A 22 0.38 0.99 14.75
N ASN A 23 -0.67 1.79 14.83
CA ASN A 23 -2.01 1.28 14.99
C ASN A 23 -2.92 1.87 13.92
N ILE A 24 -3.61 1.01 13.15
CA ILE A 24 -4.58 1.38 12.12
C ILE A 24 -5.91 0.73 12.48
N GLY A 25 -6.92 1.54 12.69
CA GLY A 25 -8.28 1.09 13.00
C GLY A 25 -9.00 0.48 11.79
N GLU A 26 -10.15 -0.11 12.06
CA GLU A 26 -11.02 -0.61 10.99
C GLU A 26 -11.61 0.57 10.21
N GLY A 27 -11.53 0.52 8.87
CA GLY A 27 -12.01 1.57 7.98
C GLY A 27 -11.13 2.83 7.96
N GLU A 28 -9.95 2.83 8.59
CA GLU A 28 -9.01 3.94 8.53
C GLU A 28 -8.02 3.82 7.37
N ILE A 29 -7.70 4.96 6.78
CA ILE A 29 -6.64 5.10 5.77
C ILE A 29 -5.52 5.95 6.38
N HIS A 30 -4.34 5.37 6.47
CA HIS A 30 -3.17 6.04 6.98
C HIS A 30 -2.16 6.34 5.86
N ILE A 31 -1.49 7.47 5.97
CA ILE A 31 -0.42 7.89 5.07
C ILE A 31 0.92 7.73 5.78
N LEU A 32 1.88 7.12 5.10
CA LEU A 32 3.24 6.97 5.59
C LEU A 32 4.17 7.89 4.79
N LEU A 33 4.70 8.89 5.44
CA LEU A 33 5.66 9.86 4.93
C LEU A 33 7.05 9.53 5.47
N GLY A 34 8.08 10.04 4.82
CA GLY A 34 9.47 9.89 5.28
C GLY A 34 10.47 10.02 4.13
N PRO A 35 11.72 10.37 4.43
CA PRO A 35 12.76 10.49 3.41
C PRO A 35 13.07 9.14 2.76
N ASN A 36 13.79 9.17 1.63
CA ASN A 36 14.30 7.96 1.00
C ASN A 36 15.24 7.22 1.96
N GLY A 37 15.13 5.89 2.00
CA GLY A 37 15.90 5.07 2.93
C GLY A 37 15.39 5.05 4.38
N ALA A 38 14.28 5.72 4.72
CA ALA A 38 13.73 5.71 6.07
C ALA A 38 13.18 4.35 6.52
N GLY A 39 12.90 3.44 5.57
CA GLY A 39 12.35 2.11 5.85
C GLY A 39 10.87 1.93 5.50
N LYS A 40 10.25 2.86 4.76
CA LYS A 40 8.82 2.82 4.41
C LYS A 40 8.44 1.52 3.67
N THR A 41 9.11 1.24 2.55
CA THR A 41 8.92 -0.01 1.80
C THR A 41 9.26 -1.24 2.66
N THR A 42 10.31 -1.16 3.50
CA THR A 42 10.66 -2.23 4.45
C THR A 42 9.50 -2.53 5.39
N LEU A 43 8.79 -1.52 5.88
CA LEU A 43 7.62 -1.71 6.73
C LEU A 43 6.50 -2.46 5.98
N LEU A 44 6.15 -2.03 4.77
CA LEU A 44 5.12 -2.70 3.97
C LEU A 44 5.50 -4.16 3.66
N MET A 45 6.76 -4.39 3.25
CA MET A 45 7.28 -5.73 2.96
C MET A 45 7.25 -6.64 4.19
N SER A 46 7.55 -6.08 5.38
CA SER A 46 7.48 -6.83 6.64
C SER A 46 6.04 -7.18 7.02
N ILE A 47 5.09 -6.24 6.84
CA ILE A 47 3.66 -6.52 7.06
C ILE A 47 3.16 -7.58 6.08
N MET A 48 3.65 -7.60 4.84
CA MET A 48 3.27 -8.62 3.85
C MET A 48 3.95 -9.98 4.11
N GLY A 49 5.02 -10.03 4.91
CA GLY A 49 5.78 -11.26 5.17
C GLY A 49 6.73 -11.64 4.02
N MET A 50 7.25 -10.64 3.31
CA MET A 50 8.14 -10.88 2.16
C MET A 50 9.48 -11.49 2.59
N PRO A 51 10.00 -12.47 1.83
CA PRO A 51 11.33 -13.02 2.07
C PRO A 51 12.42 -11.97 2.05
N GLY A 52 13.43 -12.12 2.92
CA GLY A 52 14.54 -11.17 3.02
C GLY A 52 14.34 -10.06 4.03
N TYR A 53 13.13 -9.92 4.57
CA TYR A 53 12.77 -8.98 5.64
C TYR A 53 12.63 -9.75 6.95
N THR A 54 13.70 -9.81 7.74
CA THR A 54 13.74 -10.63 8.98
C THR A 54 13.30 -9.81 10.17
N ILE A 55 12.18 -10.18 10.78
CA ILE A 55 11.71 -9.60 12.04
C ILE A 55 12.62 -10.11 13.15
N LEU A 56 13.32 -9.21 13.85
CA LEU A 56 14.21 -9.50 14.95
C LEU A 56 13.52 -9.39 16.31
N ASP A 57 12.53 -8.50 16.41
CA ASP A 57 11.81 -8.21 17.64
C ASP A 57 10.48 -7.55 17.31
N GLY A 58 9.54 -7.56 18.26
CA GLY A 58 8.20 -7.00 18.12
C GLY A 58 7.22 -7.97 17.46
N GLN A 59 5.99 -7.47 17.26
CA GLN A 59 4.90 -8.26 16.72
C GLN A 59 4.03 -7.46 15.75
N ILE A 60 3.38 -8.20 14.85
CA ILE A 60 2.39 -7.68 13.90
C ILE A 60 1.08 -8.41 14.16
N ILE A 61 0.07 -7.67 14.60
CA ILE A 61 -1.26 -8.21 14.91
C ILE A 61 -2.25 -7.69 13.86
N PHE A 62 -2.96 -8.60 13.22
CA PHE A 62 -3.98 -8.28 12.23
C PHE A 62 -5.32 -8.87 12.64
N GLN A 63 -6.34 -8.04 12.81
CA GLN A 63 -7.66 -8.43 13.32
C GLN A 63 -7.60 -9.26 14.62
N GLY A 64 -6.69 -8.87 15.53
CA GLY A 64 -6.50 -9.56 16.81
C GLY A 64 -5.69 -10.87 16.73
N LYS A 65 -5.22 -11.26 15.54
CA LYS A 65 -4.39 -12.44 15.34
C LYS A 65 -2.94 -12.01 15.12
N ASP A 66 -2.01 -12.62 15.83
CA ASP A 66 -0.57 -12.48 15.55
C ASP A 66 -0.25 -13.12 14.19
N ILE A 67 0.28 -12.30 13.28
CA ILE A 67 0.68 -12.72 11.93
C ILE A 67 2.19 -12.67 11.72
N THR A 68 2.96 -12.40 12.76
CA THR A 68 4.40 -12.14 12.69
C THR A 68 5.17 -13.24 11.97
N SER A 69 4.81 -14.51 12.20
CA SER A 69 5.44 -15.67 11.59
C SER A 69 4.71 -16.26 10.39
N LEU A 70 3.55 -15.70 10.01
CA LEU A 70 2.75 -16.22 8.90
C LEU A 70 3.43 -15.92 7.55
N SER A 71 3.24 -16.83 6.59
CA SER A 71 3.68 -16.67 5.20
C SER A 71 2.90 -15.60 4.46
N ILE A 72 3.43 -15.14 3.30
CA ILE A 72 2.72 -14.21 2.39
C ILE A 72 1.34 -14.76 2.03
N GLU A 73 1.28 -16.05 1.71
CA GLU A 73 0.04 -16.70 1.30
C GLU A 73 -1.02 -16.64 2.41
N GLU A 74 -0.65 -17.00 3.65
CA GLU A 74 -1.55 -16.95 4.80
C GLU A 74 -2.03 -15.51 5.07
N ARG A 75 -1.13 -14.51 4.99
CA ARG A 75 -1.50 -13.10 5.17
C ARG A 75 -2.43 -12.60 4.06
N SER A 76 -2.18 -13.00 2.81
CA SER A 76 -3.07 -12.70 1.70
C SER A 76 -4.46 -13.35 1.87
N GLN A 77 -4.53 -14.59 2.39
CA GLN A 77 -5.79 -15.27 2.70
C GLN A 77 -6.57 -14.57 3.83
N LEU A 78 -5.87 -13.89 4.75
CA LEU A 78 -6.50 -13.05 5.76
C LEU A 78 -7.04 -11.74 5.21
N GLY A 79 -6.79 -11.43 3.92
CA GLY A 79 -7.29 -10.25 3.24
C GLY A 79 -6.32 -9.07 3.25
N ILE A 80 -5.02 -9.30 3.37
CA ILE A 80 -3.99 -8.27 3.17
C ILE A 80 -3.59 -8.27 1.70
N GLY A 81 -3.61 -7.10 1.05
CA GLY A 81 -3.17 -6.90 -0.32
C GLY A 81 -2.14 -5.79 -0.43
N MET A 82 -1.29 -5.86 -1.47
CA MET A 82 -0.24 -4.87 -1.68
C MET A 82 -0.07 -4.53 -3.17
N ALA A 83 0.05 -3.23 -3.47
CA ALA A 83 0.62 -2.73 -4.72
C ALA A 83 2.06 -2.31 -4.47
N PHE A 84 2.98 -2.80 -5.30
CA PHE A 84 4.41 -2.54 -5.16
C PHE A 84 4.79 -1.18 -5.78
N GLN A 85 5.91 -0.62 -5.35
CA GLN A 85 6.49 0.54 -6.03
C GLN A 85 6.84 0.19 -7.49
N LYS A 86 7.33 -1.03 -7.73
CA LYS A 86 7.63 -1.55 -9.07
C LYS A 86 6.99 -2.92 -9.25
N MET A 87 6.08 -3.00 -10.21
CA MET A 87 5.41 -4.25 -10.56
C MET A 87 6.41 -5.34 -10.95
N PRO A 88 6.32 -6.55 -10.38
CA PRO A 88 7.16 -7.67 -10.80
C PRO A 88 6.83 -8.09 -12.24
N THR A 89 7.84 -8.51 -12.98
CA THR A 89 7.65 -9.11 -14.31
C THR A 89 7.51 -10.62 -14.18
N ILE A 90 6.45 -11.19 -14.75
CA ILE A 90 6.18 -12.64 -14.75
C ILE A 90 6.09 -13.12 -16.20
N PRO A 91 7.20 -13.56 -16.79
CA PRO A 91 7.21 -14.03 -18.18
C PRO A 91 6.30 -15.25 -18.35
N GLY A 92 5.55 -15.28 -19.47
CA GLY A 92 4.67 -16.38 -19.80
C GLY A 92 3.31 -16.38 -19.08
N VAL A 93 3.06 -15.44 -18.15
CA VAL A 93 1.77 -15.28 -17.49
C VAL A 93 1.11 -13.99 -17.95
N GLN A 94 -0.01 -14.12 -18.68
CA GLN A 94 -0.81 -12.97 -19.12
C GLN A 94 -1.60 -12.37 -17.96
N LEU A 95 -1.85 -11.05 -18.01
CA LEU A 95 -2.66 -10.35 -17.02
C LEU A 95 -4.09 -10.92 -16.92
N GLN A 96 -4.69 -11.32 -18.05
CA GLN A 96 -6.00 -11.97 -18.09
C GLN A 96 -6.01 -13.31 -17.34
N THR A 97 -4.96 -14.12 -17.50
CA THR A 97 -4.84 -15.40 -16.79
C THR A 97 -4.80 -15.21 -15.29
N LEU A 98 -3.99 -14.24 -14.82
CA LEU A 98 -3.96 -13.91 -13.39
C LEU A 98 -5.30 -13.34 -12.90
N ALA A 99 -5.95 -12.48 -13.68
CA ALA A 99 -7.27 -11.93 -13.34
C ALA A 99 -8.31 -13.03 -13.12
N ASN A 100 -8.38 -14.01 -14.02
CA ASN A 100 -9.28 -15.16 -13.90
C ASN A 100 -9.01 -15.96 -12.62
N LEU A 101 -7.73 -16.22 -12.31
CA LEU A 101 -7.33 -16.94 -11.09
C LEU A 101 -7.71 -16.17 -9.82
N ILE A 102 -7.55 -14.84 -9.81
CA ILE A 102 -7.93 -14.01 -8.66
C ILE A 102 -9.44 -14.10 -8.42
N VAL A 103 -10.25 -13.91 -9.45
CA VAL A 103 -11.72 -13.95 -9.35
C VAL A 103 -12.20 -15.33 -8.90
N GLU A 104 -11.65 -16.41 -9.46
CA GLU A 104 -11.96 -17.78 -9.07
C GLU A 104 -11.61 -18.06 -7.60
N LYS A 105 -10.39 -17.73 -7.19
CA LYS A 105 -9.90 -17.98 -5.83
C LYS A 105 -10.73 -17.25 -4.77
N HIS A 106 -11.12 -16.01 -5.03
CA HIS A 106 -11.85 -15.18 -4.07
C HIS A 106 -13.37 -15.28 -4.19
N LYS A 107 -13.88 -16.05 -5.19
CA LYS A 107 -15.33 -16.28 -5.43
C LYS A 107 -16.13 -14.96 -5.43
N ASN A 108 -15.50 -13.88 -5.89
CA ASN A 108 -16.18 -12.61 -5.96
C ASN A 108 -16.87 -12.44 -7.34
N SER A 109 -17.94 -11.66 -7.34
CA SER A 109 -18.73 -11.38 -8.55
C SER A 109 -18.24 -10.16 -9.32
N VAL A 110 -16.95 -9.83 -9.21
CA VAL A 110 -16.37 -8.65 -9.85
C VAL A 110 -16.13 -8.94 -11.33
N SER A 111 -16.62 -8.06 -12.19
CA SER A 111 -16.41 -8.18 -13.64
C SER A 111 -14.99 -7.75 -14.02
N ILE A 112 -14.23 -8.66 -14.62
CA ILE A 112 -12.91 -8.38 -15.17
C ILE A 112 -13.00 -7.30 -16.25
N ASP A 113 -14.00 -7.40 -17.13
CA ASP A 113 -14.18 -6.46 -18.25
C ASP A 113 -14.47 -5.05 -17.72
N GLU A 114 -15.41 -4.91 -16.77
CA GLU A 114 -15.76 -3.62 -16.19
C GLU A 114 -14.55 -2.94 -15.53
N ILE A 115 -13.78 -3.66 -14.71
CA ILE A 115 -12.60 -3.10 -14.05
C ILE A 115 -11.49 -2.80 -15.07
N SER A 116 -11.30 -3.65 -16.09
CA SER A 116 -10.28 -3.42 -17.11
C SER A 116 -10.58 -2.19 -17.97
N GLU A 117 -11.84 -1.97 -18.34
CA GLU A 117 -12.28 -0.76 -19.04
C GLU A 117 -12.07 0.49 -18.17
N LYS A 118 -12.54 0.45 -16.93
CA LYS A 118 -12.42 1.54 -15.97
C LYS A 118 -10.98 2.00 -15.74
N LEU A 119 -10.03 1.06 -15.74
CA LEU A 119 -8.61 1.35 -15.53
C LEU A 119 -7.81 1.49 -16.84
N ASN A 120 -8.45 1.50 -18.00
CA ASN A 120 -7.78 1.49 -19.30
C ASN A 120 -6.73 0.36 -19.41
N CYS A 121 -7.07 -0.84 -18.91
CA CYS A 121 -6.22 -2.03 -18.88
C CYS A 121 -6.59 -3.07 -19.96
N VAL A 122 -7.62 -2.86 -20.77
CA VAL A 122 -8.09 -3.83 -21.77
C VAL A 122 -6.95 -4.27 -22.70
N SER A 123 -6.14 -3.33 -23.18
CA SER A 123 -4.99 -3.64 -24.06
C SER A 123 -3.84 -4.39 -23.35
N LEU A 124 -3.85 -4.42 -22.02
CA LEU A 124 -2.83 -5.10 -21.21
C LEU A 124 -3.20 -6.55 -20.91
N LEU A 125 -4.47 -6.93 -21.02
CA LEU A 125 -4.98 -8.25 -20.61
C LEU A 125 -4.23 -9.40 -21.30
N ASN A 126 -3.92 -9.26 -22.59
CA ASN A 126 -3.21 -10.28 -23.37
C ASN A 126 -1.68 -10.16 -23.32
N ARG A 127 -1.14 -9.25 -22.51
CA ARG A 127 0.30 -9.06 -22.33
C ARG A 127 0.79 -9.79 -21.09
N ASN A 128 2.03 -10.25 -21.11
CA ASN A 128 2.66 -10.81 -19.91
C ASN A 128 2.83 -9.74 -18.83
N ILE A 129 2.57 -10.12 -17.59
CA ILE A 129 2.59 -9.24 -16.43
C ILE A 129 3.94 -8.50 -16.35
N GLY A 130 3.89 -7.18 -16.31
CA GLY A 130 5.04 -6.29 -16.16
C GLY A 130 6.02 -6.28 -17.37
N GLN A 131 5.77 -7.07 -18.42
CA GLN A 131 6.68 -7.13 -19.57
C GLN A 131 6.43 -5.96 -20.53
N GLY A 132 7.34 -4.99 -20.53
CA GLY A 132 7.28 -3.81 -21.39
C GLY A 132 6.13 -2.86 -21.03
N PHE A 133 5.60 -2.91 -19.82
CA PHE A 133 4.63 -1.92 -19.34
C PHE A 133 5.34 -0.59 -19.09
N SER A 134 4.69 0.51 -19.47
CA SER A 134 5.07 1.83 -18.99
C SER A 134 4.80 1.96 -17.48
N GLY A 135 5.33 2.98 -16.81
CA GLY A 135 5.07 3.21 -15.39
C GLY A 135 3.58 3.31 -15.06
N GLY A 136 2.85 4.09 -15.84
CA GLY A 136 1.39 4.24 -15.70
C GLY A 136 0.62 2.94 -15.99
N GLU A 137 1.01 2.18 -17.03
CA GLU A 137 0.41 0.87 -17.31
C GLU A 137 0.62 -0.11 -16.16
N ALA A 138 1.83 -0.16 -15.58
CA ALA A 138 2.15 -1.02 -14.46
C ALA A 138 1.29 -0.67 -13.23
N LYS A 139 1.16 0.63 -12.89
CA LYS A 139 0.32 1.06 -11.76
C LYS A 139 -1.16 0.74 -11.96
N ARG A 140 -1.70 0.95 -13.16
CA ARG A 140 -3.08 0.58 -13.46
C ARG A 140 -3.30 -0.94 -13.37
N ALA A 141 -2.35 -1.74 -13.88
CA ALA A 141 -2.41 -3.19 -13.79
C ALA A 141 -2.31 -3.71 -12.34
N GLU A 142 -1.54 -3.05 -11.46
CA GLU A 142 -1.50 -3.38 -10.02
C GLU A 142 -2.83 -3.06 -9.33
N LEU A 143 -3.38 -1.87 -9.58
CA LEU A 143 -4.70 -1.49 -9.03
C LEU A 143 -5.82 -2.38 -9.56
N PHE A 144 -5.76 -2.77 -10.84
CA PHE A 144 -6.67 -3.74 -11.43
C PHE A 144 -6.66 -5.05 -10.65
N GLN A 145 -5.50 -5.60 -10.34
CA GLN A 145 -5.37 -6.82 -9.55
C GLN A 145 -5.93 -6.64 -8.13
N LEU A 146 -5.64 -5.51 -7.46
CA LEU A 146 -6.17 -5.22 -6.13
C LEU A 146 -7.70 -5.05 -6.13
N LEU A 147 -8.27 -4.40 -7.14
CA LEU A 147 -9.73 -4.26 -7.28
C LEU A 147 -10.41 -5.60 -7.52
N LEU A 148 -9.77 -6.53 -8.23
CA LEU A 148 -10.25 -7.91 -8.38
C LEU A 148 -10.09 -8.71 -7.09
N HIS A 149 -8.98 -8.56 -6.38
CA HIS A 149 -8.71 -9.25 -5.10
C HIS A 149 -9.62 -8.76 -3.98
N ARG A 150 -9.89 -7.43 -3.92
CA ARG A 150 -10.70 -6.78 -2.89
C ARG A 150 -10.21 -7.05 -1.45
N PRO A 151 -8.95 -6.80 -1.12
CA PRO A 151 -8.45 -7.02 0.23
C PRO A 151 -9.17 -6.12 1.25
N ILE A 152 -9.24 -6.56 2.50
CA ILE A 152 -9.80 -5.75 3.60
C ILE A 152 -8.78 -4.75 4.17
N PHE A 153 -7.48 -5.01 3.92
CA PHE A 153 -6.38 -4.10 4.22
C PHE A 153 -5.46 -3.99 3.00
N SER A 154 -5.36 -2.80 2.44
CA SER A 154 -4.54 -2.51 1.26
C SER A 154 -3.30 -1.72 1.62
N MET A 155 -2.14 -2.18 1.18
CA MET A 155 -0.87 -1.45 1.24
C MET A 155 -0.47 -0.99 -0.15
N ILE A 156 -0.17 0.30 -0.30
CA ILE A 156 0.13 0.87 -1.61
C ILE A 156 1.40 1.72 -1.51
N ASP A 157 2.41 1.30 -2.28
CA ASP A 157 3.70 1.97 -2.30
C ASP A 157 3.78 2.91 -3.51
N GLU A 158 3.71 4.22 -3.25
CA GLU A 158 3.81 5.31 -4.22
C GLU A 158 2.88 5.13 -5.44
N PRO A 159 1.55 5.18 -5.25
CA PRO A 159 0.60 4.94 -6.34
C PRO A 159 0.73 5.93 -7.51
N GLU A 160 1.23 7.12 -7.26
CA GLU A 160 1.44 8.19 -8.23
C GLU A 160 2.77 8.10 -8.98
N SER A 161 3.70 7.25 -8.55
CA SER A 161 5.04 7.16 -9.14
C SER A 161 5.01 6.65 -10.58
N GLY A 162 5.57 7.44 -11.51
CA GLY A 162 5.60 7.11 -12.93
C GLY A 162 4.25 7.23 -13.66
N VAL A 163 3.26 7.84 -13.01
CA VAL A 163 1.95 8.14 -13.60
C VAL A 163 1.95 9.58 -14.11
N ASP A 164 1.51 9.78 -15.33
CA ASP A 164 1.30 11.12 -15.90
C ASP A 164 0.07 11.81 -15.30
N LEU A 165 -0.03 13.14 -15.47
CA LEU A 165 -1.10 13.95 -14.90
C LEU A 165 -2.50 13.52 -15.39
N ASP A 166 -2.62 13.03 -16.62
CA ASP A 166 -3.90 12.61 -17.20
C ASP A 166 -4.41 11.31 -16.53
N ASN A 167 -3.50 10.45 -16.11
CA ASN A 167 -3.82 9.18 -15.48
C ASN A 167 -3.88 9.23 -13.94
N ILE A 168 -3.43 10.33 -13.30
CA ILE A 168 -3.41 10.42 -11.83
C ILE A 168 -4.82 10.44 -11.23
N SER A 169 -5.78 11.07 -11.91
CA SER A 169 -7.19 11.06 -11.50
C SER A 169 -7.80 9.66 -11.55
N LEU A 170 -7.41 8.86 -12.56
CA LEU A 170 -7.85 7.48 -12.70
C LEU A 170 -7.31 6.61 -11.55
N VAL A 171 -6.03 6.77 -11.19
CA VAL A 171 -5.41 6.11 -10.03
C VAL A 171 -6.13 6.54 -8.74
N GLY A 172 -6.37 7.84 -8.54
CA GLY A 172 -7.07 8.36 -7.37
C GLY A 172 -8.48 7.78 -7.22
N ASN A 173 -9.26 7.74 -8.29
CA ASN A 173 -10.60 7.16 -8.30
C ASN A 173 -10.58 5.64 -8.01
N ALA A 174 -9.60 4.92 -8.57
CA ALA A 174 -9.43 3.51 -8.30
C ALA A 174 -9.12 3.22 -6.82
N LEU A 175 -8.30 4.08 -6.19
CA LEU A 175 -8.01 3.97 -4.76
C LEU A 175 -9.23 4.31 -3.89
N GLN A 176 -10.03 5.31 -4.26
CA GLN A 176 -11.29 5.59 -3.58
C GLN A 176 -12.23 4.38 -3.59
N GLU A 177 -12.34 3.71 -4.74
CA GLU A 177 -13.15 2.50 -4.88
C GLU A 177 -12.56 1.33 -4.08
N LEU A 178 -11.26 1.08 -4.20
CA LEU A 178 -10.57 0.01 -3.49
C LEU A 178 -10.77 0.13 -1.98
N LEU A 179 -10.74 1.36 -1.46
CA LEU A 179 -10.86 1.67 -0.02
C LEU A 179 -12.30 2.02 0.41
N GLU A 180 -13.28 1.85 -0.51
CA GLU A 180 -14.71 2.09 -0.27
C GLU A 180 -15.03 3.47 0.31
N ARG A 181 -14.26 4.51 -0.05
CA ARG A 181 -14.44 5.87 0.46
C ARG A 181 -15.69 6.59 -0.08
N GLN A 182 -16.32 6.05 -1.10
CA GLN A 182 -17.57 6.59 -1.66
C GLN A 182 -18.80 6.28 -0.77
N PHE A 183 -18.70 5.30 0.13
CA PHE A 183 -19.80 4.86 0.99
C PHE A 183 -19.57 5.27 2.45
N VAL A 184 -20.07 6.43 2.83
CA VAL A 184 -19.84 7.04 4.16
C VAL A 184 -20.36 6.19 5.33
N LYS A 185 -21.29 5.25 5.13
CA LYS A 185 -21.95 4.51 6.21
C LYS A 185 -21.35 3.18 6.62
N ASN A 186 -20.46 2.56 5.81
CA ASN A 186 -19.84 1.27 6.14
C ASN A 186 -18.37 1.24 5.67
N LYS A 187 -17.52 2.00 6.33
CA LYS A 187 -16.07 1.92 6.13
C LYS A 187 -15.57 0.55 6.59
N LYS A 188 -15.45 -0.41 5.68
CA LYS A 188 -14.97 -1.77 6.02
C LYS A 188 -13.52 -2.01 5.65
N ARG A 189 -12.94 -1.16 4.78
CA ARG A 189 -11.60 -1.36 4.27
C ARG A 189 -10.63 -0.34 4.80
N SER A 190 -9.48 -0.82 5.20
CA SER A 190 -8.40 -0.01 5.74
C SER A 190 -7.22 0.01 4.77
N GLY A 191 -6.37 1.01 4.91
CA GLY A 191 -5.20 1.12 4.04
C GLY A 191 -4.01 1.83 4.68
N LEU A 192 -2.81 1.47 4.20
CA LEU A 192 -1.57 2.18 4.47
C LEU A 192 -0.93 2.55 3.13
N ILE A 193 -0.80 3.85 2.88
CA ILE A 193 -0.34 4.39 1.60
C ILE A 193 0.95 5.16 1.83
N ILE A 194 1.99 4.84 1.08
CA ILE A 194 3.21 5.64 1.01
C ILE A 194 3.04 6.65 -0.12
N THR A 195 3.34 7.90 0.13
CA THR A 195 3.43 8.95 -0.88
C THR A 195 4.59 9.88 -0.62
N HIS A 196 5.20 10.40 -1.70
CA HIS A 196 6.23 11.44 -1.65
C HIS A 196 5.73 12.77 -2.19
N THR A 197 4.74 12.76 -3.06
CA THR A 197 4.25 13.97 -3.75
C THR A 197 3.03 14.58 -3.06
N GLY A 198 2.32 13.77 -2.27
CA GLY A 198 1.07 14.16 -1.63
C GLY A 198 -0.12 14.30 -2.58
N PHE A 199 0.03 14.10 -3.89
CA PHE A 199 -1.07 14.19 -4.86
C PHE A 199 -2.26 13.30 -4.49
N ILE A 200 -1.98 12.14 -3.91
CA ILE A 200 -3.04 11.21 -3.51
C ILE A 200 -3.98 11.80 -2.46
N LEU A 201 -3.52 12.77 -1.67
CA LEU A 201 -4.33 13.47 -0.67
C LEU A 201 -5.42 14.36 -1.30
N ASP A 202 -5.30 14.71 -2.59
CA ASP A 202 -6.35 15.45 -3.30
C ASP A 202 -7.52 14.53 -3.66
N TYR A 203 -7.29 13.23 -3.75
CA TYR A 203 -8.31 12.22 -4.07
C TYR A 203 -8.80 11.45 -2.86
N LEU A 204 -7.97 11.28 -1.82
CA LEU A 204 -8.29 10.48 -0.64
C LEU A 204 -8.33 11.34 0.63
N ASN A 205 -9.40 11.17 1.40
CA ASN A 205 -9.44 11.66 2.78
C ASN A 205 -8.81 10.59 3.68
N ALA A 206 -7.51 10.73 3.95
CA ALA A 206 -6.82 9.89 4.90
C ALA A 206 -7.06 10.37 6.34
N ASP A 207 -7.13 9.42 7.27
CA ASP A 207 -7.48 9.68 8.67
C ASP A 207 -6.25 10.15 9.46
N THR A 208 -5.09 9.52 9.25
CA THR A 208 -3.85 9.83 10.00
C THR A 208 -2.63 9.74 9.10
N GLY A 209 -1.72 10.69 9.25
CA GLY A 209 -0.38 10.67 8.67
C GLY A 209 0.66 10.26 9.71
N HIS A 210 1.67 9.53 9.26
CA HIS A 210 2.83 9.13 10.07
C HIS A 210 4.11 9.52 9.35
N VAL A 211 5.11 9.95 10.13
CA VAL A 211 6.44 10.24 9.60
C VAL A 211 7.41 9.18 10.10
N LEU A 212 7.92 8.36 9.18
CA LEU A 212 8.96 7.37 9.44
C LEU A 212 10.32 8.00 9.14
N MET A 213 11.20 7.96 10.10
CA MET A 213 12.58 8.47 9.98
C MET A 213 13.53 7.61 10.80
N ASN A 214 14.69 7.28 10.24
CA ASN A 214 15.72 6.45 10.91
C ASN A 214 15.18 5.14 11.51
N GLY A 215 14.19 4.52 10.85
CA GLY A 215 13.59 3.26 11.27
C GLY A 215 12.61 3.37 12.46
N LYS A 216 12.09 4.55 12.75
CA LYS A 216 11.08 4.81 13.79
C LYS A 216 9.99 5.74 13.27
N ILE A 217 8.76 5.60 13.75
CA ILE A 217 7.72 6.62 13.59
C ILE A 217 7.99 7.72 14.63
N ILE A 218 8.27 8.93 14.15
CA ILE A 218 8.66 10.06 14.98
C ILE A 218 7.55 11.08 15.18
N CYS A 219 6.53 11.05 14.33
CA CYS A 219 5.42 12.00 14.37
C CYS A 219 4.18 11.37 13.76
N GLN A 220 3.00 11.77 14.26
CA GLN A 220 1.71 11.45 13.68
C GLN A 220 0.77 12.65 13.78
N GLY A 221 -0.18 12.76 12.84
CA GLY A 221 -1.13 13.86 12.82
C GLY A 221 -1.99 13.90 11.58
N ASN A 222 -2.61 15.05 11.31
CA ASN A 222 -3.38 15.23 10.07
C ASN A 222 -2.46 15.08 8.85
N PRO A 223 -2.79 14.24 7.87
CA PRO A 223 -1.90 13.97 6.72
C PRO A 223 -1.56 15.21 5.89
N ARG A 224 -2.53 16.12 5.70
CA ARG A 224 -2.34 17.34 4.90
C ARG A 224 -1.45 18.35 5.62
N ASP A 225 -1.65 18.51 6.94
CA ASP A 225 -0.85 19.40 7.77
C ASP A 225 0.60 18.91 7.83
N LEU A 226 0.80 17.61 8.10
CA LEU A 226 2.13 17.00 8.10
C LEU A 226 2.85 17.15 6.75
N PHE A 227 2.13 16.92 5.65
CA PHE A 227 2.70 17.05 4.31
C PHE A 227 3.07 18.51 4.00
N SER A 228 2.23 19.47 4.39
CA SER A 228 2.48 20.91 4.24
C SER A 228 3.72 21.35 5.04
N ASP A 229 3.81 20.92 6.30
CA ASP A 229 4.94 21.23 7.18
C ASP A 229 6.25 20.64 6.62
N ILE A 230 6.22 19.38 6.15
CA ILE A 230 7.38 18.74 5.52
C ILE A 230 7.81 19.48 4.25
N LYS A 231 6.85 19.93 3.43
CA LYS A 231 7.15 20.66 2.20
C LYS A 231 7.80 22.02 2.46
N LEU A 232 7.43 22.70 3.54
CA LEU A 232 7.95 24.01 3.92
C LEU A 232 9.27 23.93 4.68
N HIS A 233 9.41 22.96 5.57
CA HIS A 233 10.48 22.94 6.59
C HIS A 233 11.35 21.68 6.54
N GLY A 234 11.03 20.71 5.65
CA GLY A 234 11.71 19.42 5.57
C GLY A 234 11.34 18.46 6.73
N TYR A 235 11.80 17.22 6.62
CA TYR A 235 11.53 16.19 7.63
C TYR A 235 12.15 16.45 9.00
N GLU A 236 13.23 17.25 9.06
CA GLU A 236 13.91 17.58 10.33
C GLU A 236 13.02 18.43 11.26
N ALA A 237 12.09 19.18 10.71
CA ALA A 237 11.14 19.96 11.51
C ALA A 237 10.22 19.05 12.34
N CYS A 238 9.88 17.87 11.82
CA CYS A 238 9.07 16.89 12.54
C CYS A 238 9.78 16.28 13.76
N VAL A 239 11.12 16.26 13.78
CA VAL A 239 11.92 15.78 14.94
C VAL A 239 11.81 16.72 16.13
N ARG A 240 11.54 18.01 15.89
CA ARG A 240 11.45 19.04 16.92
C ARG A 240 10.05 19.22 17.50
N CYS A 241 9.05 18.65 16.84
CA CYS A 241 7.67 18.65 17.31
C CYS A 241 7.46 17.44 18.22
N GLU A 242 7.75 17.55 19.51
CA GLU A 242 7.17 16.71 20.56
C GLU A 242 5.66 17.04 20.65
N ARG A 243 4.85 16.47 19.74
CA ARG A 243 3.39 16.53 19.78
C ARG A 243 2.81 15.15 19.90
#